data_2e4d042ee83d5899def92244ce416e2f
#
_entry.id   2e4d042ee83d5899def92244ce416e2f
#
_cell.length_a   1.000
_cell.length_b   1.000
_cell.length_c   1.000
_cell.angle_alpha   90.00
_cell.angle_beta   90.00
_cell.angle_gamma   90.00
#
_symmetry.space_group_name_H-M   'P 1'
#
loop_
_entity.id
_entity.type
_entity.pdbx_description
1 polymer ?
#
loop_
_entity_poly.entity_id
_entity_poly.type
_entity_poly.pdbx_seq_one_letter_code
_entity_poly.pdbx_strand_id
1 'polypeptide(L)'
;MTTSASPRPGRVLDPAKRAAILEGARAVFMREGFAQGSMDAVAIEAGVGKQTIYRHFRSKEALVHALVEAMCAPEVLQPLRSSLPAPERLRELLLTLAAGVAGPDSVRLYRAIVAEADRMPGLGRLFWEAGPRQVRAVIAQLWAEDHDAATAPIIAEQLVHLALGDAYQELVLGTGSPGPEIFERQIDAALALVELTPRARGPSASGPRSTITV
;
A
#
# COMPACT_ATOMS: atom_id res chain seq x y z
N MET A 1 32.74 7.98 -49.64
CA MET A 1 32.30 6.77 -48.91
C MET A 1 32.17 7.15 -47.45
N THR A 2 30.98 7.56 -47.02
CA THR A 2 30.67 7.98 -45.66
C THR A 2 30.03 6.81 -44.90
N THR A 3 30.77 6.22 -43.98
CA THR A 3 30.32 5.11 -43.15
C THR A 3 29.35 5.65 -42.09
N SER A 4 28.07 5.39 -42.30
CA SER A 4 27.01 5.65 -41.31
C SER A 4 27.18 4.69 -40.13
N ALA A 5 27.59 5.20 -38.97
CA ALA A 5 27.62 4.44 -37.73
C ALA A 5 26.18 4.30 -37.21
N SER A 6 25.65 3.07 -37.26
CA SER A 6 24.38 2.73 -36.62
C SER A 6 24.41 3.06 -35.10
N PRO A 7 23.36 3.66 -34.56
CA PRO A 7 23.29 3.90 -33.14
C PRO A 7 23.30 2.57 -32.37
N ARG A 8 24.22 2.42 -31.42
CA ARG A 8 24.28 1.25 -30.53
C ARG A 8 22.97 1.18 -29.75
N PRO A 9 22.29 0.01 -29.69
CA PRO A 9 21.10 -0.14 -28.89
C PRO A 9 21.44 0.19 -27.44
N GLY A 10 20.62 1.05 -26.84
CA GLY A 10 20.79 1.46 -25.44
C GLY A 10 20.89 0.20 -24.55
N ARG A 11 22.00 0.09 -23.81
CA ARG A 11 22.27 -1.03 -22.92
C ARG A 11 21.13 -1.14 -21.92
N VAL A 12 20.33 -2.20 -22.01
CA VAL A 12 19.24 -2.50 -21.08
C VAL A 12 19.76 -2.38 -19.66
N LEU A 13 19.04 -1.65 -18.80
CA LEU A 13 19.39 -1.49 -17.40
C LEU A 13 19.33 -2.87 -16.72
N ASP A 14 20.36 -3.19 -15.94
CA ASP A 14 20.49 -4.48 -15.26
C ASP A 14 19.50 -4.57 -14.09
N PRO A 15 18.49 -5.48 -14.12
CA PRO A 15 17.49 -5.62 -13.07
C PRO A 15 18.10 -5.98 -11.71
N ALA A 16 19.18 -6.79 -11.69
CA ALA A 16 19.86 -7.18 -10.45
C ALA A 16 20.51 -5.96 -9.78
N LYS A 17 21.11 -5.07 -10.57
CA LYS A 17 21.65 -3.81 -10.03
C LYS A 17 20.56 -2.87 -9.52
N ARG A 18 19.42 -2.83 -10.23
CA ARG A 18 18.27 -2.04 -9.76
C ARG A 18 17.78 -2.54 -8.40
N ALA A 19 17.62 -3.85 -8.23
CA ALA A 19 17.22 -4.45 -6.96
C ALA A 19 18.25 -4.17 -5.84
N ALA A 20 19.55 -4.32 -6.11
CA ALA A 20 20.61 -4.01 -5.13
C ALA A 20 20.59 -2.52 -4.72
N ILE A 21 20.35 -1.60 -5.65
CA ILE A 21 20.22 -0.17 -5.34
C ILE A 21 19.00 0.10 -4.47
N LEU A 22 17.85 -0.52 -4.74
CA LEU A 22 16.64 -0.34 -3.91
C LEU A 22 16.84 -0.89 -2.49
N GLU A 23 17.53 -2.03 -2.36
CA GLU A 23 17.84 -2.58 -1.04
C GLU A 23 18.83 -1.69 -0.26
N GLY A 24 19.89 -1.21 -0.92
CA GLY A 24 20.80 -0.22 -0.33
C GLY A 24 20.09 1.08 0.05
N ALA A 25 19.15 1.56 -0.78
CA ALA A 25 18.34 2.73 -0.50
C ALA A 25 17.44 2.47 0.73
N ARG A 26 16.82 1.29 0.83
CA ARG A 26 16.05 0.90 2.01
C ARG A 26 16.89 0.98 3.27
N ALA A 27 18.07 0.35 3.27
CA ALA A 27 18.98 0.37 4.42
C ALA A 27 19.40 1.79 4.82
N VAL A 28 19.81 2.62 3.87
CA VAL A 28 20.26 3.99 4.13
C VAL A 28 19.10 4.88 4.61
N PHE A 29 17.99 4.91 3.87
CA PHE A 29 16.90 5.84 4.20
C PHE A 29 16.11 5.42 5.45
N MET A 30 16.04 4.12 5.77
CA MET A 30 15.43 3.67 7.03
C MET A 30 16.33 3.95 8.25
N ARG A 31 17.65 4.07 8.06
CA ARG A 31 18.61 4.42 9.10
C ARG A 31 18.73 5.93 9.29
N GLU A 32 18.85 6.68 8.20
CA GLU A 32 19.20 8.10 8.20
C GLU A 32 18.01 9.03 7.94
N GLY A 33 16.89 8.49 7.44
CA GLY A 33 15.76 9.26 6.94
C GLY A 33 15.94 9.73 5.49
N PHE A 34 14.83 10.11 4.84
CA PHE A 34 14.89 10.57 3.44
C PHE A 34 15.67 11.88 3.28
N ALA A 35 15.60 12.80 4.25
CA ALA A 35 16.32 14.09 4.16
C ALA A 35 17.83 13.90 4.16
N GLN A 36 18.37 13.14 5.10
CA GLN A 36 19.80 13.00 5.34
C GLN A 36 20.49 11.97 4.45
N GLY A 37 19.81 10.89 4.09
CA GLY A 37 20.37 9.86 3.23
C GLY A 37 20.76 10.43 1.86
N SER A 38 21.90 9.98 1.31
CA SER A 38 22.45 10.50 0.06
C SER A 38 22.59 9.41 -1.01
N MET A 39 22.60 9.81 -2.29
CA MET A 39 22.86 8.91 -3.43
C MET A 39 24.22 8.21 -3.30
N ASP A 40 25.22 8.90 -2.74
CA ASP A 40 26.56 8.35 -2.56
C ASP A 40 26.56 7.28 -1.44
N ALA A 41 25.86 7.53 -0.33
CA ALA A 41 25.69 6.53 0.72
C ALA A 41 24.98 5.28 0.20
N VAL A 42 23.92 5.45 -0.61
CA VAL A 42 23.21 4.34 -1.24
C VAL A 42 24.11 3.59 -2.23
N ALA A 43 24.95 4.27 -3.01
CA ALA A 43 25.88 3.61 -3.94
C ALA A 43 26.87 2.71 -3.19
N ILE A 44 27.40 3.19 -2.06
CA ILE A 44 28.31 2.43 -1.19
C ILE A 44 27.58 1.21 -0.60
N GLU A 45 26.41 1.40 -0.02
CA GLU A 45 25.60 0.35 0.60
C GLU A 45 25.20 -0.74 -0.42
N ALA A 46 24.84 -0.33 -1.63
CA ALA A 46 24.46 -1.23 -2.71
C ALA A 46 25.66 -1.89 -3.44
N GLY A 47 26.90 -1.54 -3.10
CA GLY A 47 28.10 -2.05 -3.78
C GLY A 47 28.18 -1.67 -5.25
N VAL A 48 27.63 -0.50 -5.66
CA VAL A 48 27.65 -0.01 -7.04
C VAL A 48 28.42 1.29 -7.18
N GLY A 49 28.97 1.53 -8.38
CA GLY A 49 29.61 2.80 -8.66
C GLY A 49 28.60 3.95 -8.80
N LYS A 50 29.04 5.18 -8.46
CA LYS A 50 28.24 6.42 -8.55
C LYS A 50 27.57 6.61 -9.92
N GLN A 51 28.26 6.34 -11.02
CA GLN A 51 27.67 6.38 -12.36
C GLN A 51 26.55 5.36 -12.56
N THR A 52 26.63 4.21 -11.89
CA THR A 52 25.61 3.16 -12.01
C THR A 52 24.33 3.58 -11.34
N ILE A 53 24.38 4.15 -10.13
CA ILE A 53 23.17 4.61 -9.44
C ILE A 53 22.48 5.74 -10.23
N TYR A 54 23.22 6.73 -10.74
CA TYR A 54 22.64 7.83 -11.54
C TYR A 54 22.11 7.39 -12.90
N ARG A 55 22.58 6.28 -13.43
CA ARG A 55 22.02 5.67 -14.65
C ARG A 55 20.67 4.99 -14.38
N HIS A 56 20.47 4.40 -13.19
CA HIS A 56 19.22 3.76 -12.80
C HIS A 56 18.19 4.75 -12.26
N PHE A 57 18.66 5.74 -11.49
CA PHE A 57 17.81 6.73 -10.81
C PHE A 57 18.44 8.13 -10.99
N ARG A 58 17.75 8.97 -11.75
CA ARG A 58 18.27 10.28 -12.16
C ARG A 58 18.42 11.28 -11.01
N SER A 59 17.67 11.07 -9.92
CA SER A 59 17.70 11.90 -8.72
C SER A 59 17.38 11.07 -7.47
N LYS A 60 17.62 11.67 -6.31
CA LYS A 60 17.25 11.09 -5.02
C LYS A 60 15.73 10.92 -4.90
N GLU A 61 14.95 11.89 -5.38
CA GLU A 61 13.49 11.84 -5.39
C GLU A 61 13.00 10.65 -6.24
N ALA A 62 13.59 10.43 -7.42
CA ALA A 62 13.23 9.27 -8.26
C ALA A 62 13.57 7.94 -7.58
N LEU A 63 14.66 7.88 -6.82
CA LEU A 63 15.03 6.71 -6.05
C LEU A 63 14.07 6.49 -4.87
N VAL A 64 13.74 7.55 -4.13
CA VAL A 64 12.75 7.48 -3.02
C VAL A 64 11.39 7.03 -3.53
N HIS A 65 10.91 7.56 -4.66
CA HIS A 65 9.67 7.13 -5.28
C HIS A 65 9.67 5.62 -5.60
N ALA A 66 10.73 5.14 -6.26
CA ALA A 66 10.83 3.73 -6.60
C ALA A 66 10.96 2.82 -5.35
N LEU A 67 11.58 3.31 -4.29
CA LEU A 67 11.67 2.61 -3.01
C LEU A 67 10.30 2.51 -2.33
N VAL A 68 9.55 3.61 -2.27
CA VAL A 68 8.19 3.63 -1.69
C VAL A 68 7.28 2.67 -2.46
N GLU A 69 7.31 2.71 -3.79
CA GLU A 69 6.56 1.76 -4.63
C GLU A 69 6.93 0.31 -4.33
N ALA A 70 8.23 0.01 -4.20
CA ALA A 70 8.71 -1.34 -3.91
C ALA A 70 8.32 -1.82 -2.50
N MET A 71 8.34 -0.93 -1.49
CA MET A 71 7.96 -1.26 -0.11
C MET A 71 6.45 -1.36 0.09
N CYS A 72 5.66 -0.71 -0.77
CA CYS A 72 4.20 -0.82 -0.79
C CYS A 72 3.71 -1.96 -1.70
N ALA A 73 4.62 -2.75 -2.29
CA ALA A 73 4.29 -3.78 -3.27
C ALA A 73 3.40 -4.89 -2.70
N PRO A 74 2.60 -5.54 -3.54
CA PRO A 74 1.28 -6.10 -3.25
C PRO A 74 1.31 -7.55 -2.75
N GLU A 75 2.13 -7.89 -1.79
CA GLU A 75 2.00 -9.18 -1.07
C GLU A 75 0.61 -9.31 -0.41
N VAL A 76 0.02 -8.17 -0.05
CA VAL A 76 -1.36 -8.02 0.44
C VAL A 76 -2.41 -8.53 -0.56
N LEU A 77 -2.08 -8.67 -1.85
CA LEU A 77 -3.02 -9.12 -2.88
C LEU A 77 -3.10 -10.64 -3.06
N GLN A 78 -2.32 -11.42 -2.31
CA GLN A 78 -2.33 -12.89 -2.41
C GLN A 78 -3.69 -13.53 -2.03
N PRO A 79 -4.44 -13.05 -1.02
CA PRO A 79 -5.75 -13.57 -0.67
C PRO A 79 -6.78 -13.55 -1.81
N LEU A 80 -6.61 -12.69 -2.82
CA LEU A 80 -7.47 -12.66 -4.01
C LEU A 80 -7.39 -13.94 -4.86
N ARG A 81 -6.31 -14.70 -4.74
CA ARG A 81 -6.07 -15.93 -5.51
C ARG A 81 -6.54 -17.20 -4.77
N SER A 82 -7.03 -17.05 -3.54
CA SER A 82 -7.54 -18.14 -2.74
C SER A 82 -8.89 -18.64 -3.28
N SER A 83 -9.15 -19.95 -3.13
CA SER A 83 -10.44 -20.57 -3.43
C SER A 83 -11.46 -20.44 -2.28
N LEU A 84 -11.09 -19.76 -1.20
CA LEU A 84 -11.96 -19.54 -0.04
C LEU A 84 -13.12 -18.60 -0.39
N PRO A 85 -14.24 -18.67 0.35
CA PRO A 85 -15.33 -17.69 0.27
C PRO A 85 -14.86 -16.26 0.51
N ALA A 86 -15.59 -15.27 -0.01
CA ALA A 86 -15.21 -13.86 0.09
C ALA A 86 -14.98 -13.36 1.54
N PRO A 87 -15.80 -13.73 2.56
CA PRO A 87 -15.56 -13.31 3.94
C PRO A 87 -14.23 -13.81 4.50
N GLU A 88 -13.86 -15.06 4.20
CA GLU A 88 -12.62 -15.66 4.67
C GLU A 88 -11.40 -15.03 3.99
N ARG A 89 -11.49 -14.75 2.68
CA ARG A 89 -10.45 -14.01 1.94
C ARG A 89 -10.30 -12.58 2.46
N LEU A 90 -11.39 -11.94 2.83
CA LEU A 90 -11.38 -10.61 3.42
C LEU A 90 -10.67 -10.61 4.78
N ARG A 91 -10.95 -11.60 5.63
CA ARG A 91 -10.24 -11.79 6.90
C ARG A 91 -8.74 -12.01 6.69
N GLU A 92 -8.35 -12.92 5.78
CA GLU A 92 -6.94 -13.16 5.44
C GLU A 92 -6.22 -11.89 4.93
N LEU A 93 -6.90 -11.12 4.09
CA LEU A 93 -6.38 -9.85 3.58
C LEU A 93 -6.12 -8.85 4.70
N LEU A 94 -7.06 -8.69 5.63
CA LEU A 94 -6.92 -7.77 6.77
C LEU A 94 -5.80 -8.22 7.72
N LEU A 95 -5.67 -9.53 7.98
CA LEU A 95 -4.56 -10.08 8.77
C LEU A 95 -3.20 -9.83 8.10
N THR A 96 -3.11 -10.08 6.79
CA THR A 96 -1.90 -9.83 6.01
C THR A 96 -1.55 -8.34 6.00
N LEU A 97 -2.55 -7.46 5.83
CA LEU A 97 -2.37 -6.02 5.94
C LEU A 97 -1.82 -5.63 7.31
N ALA A 98 -2.47 -6.06 8.38
CA ALA A 98 -2.05 -5.72 9.75
C ALA A 98 -0.61 -6.16 10.02
N ALA A 99 -0.26 -7.42 9.70
CA ALA A 99 1.09 -7.94 9.84
C ALA A 99 2.11 -7.12 9.03
N GLY A 100 1.77 -6.75 7.78
CA GLY A 100 2.62 -5.96 6.91
C GLY A 100 2.87 -4.54 7.43
N VAL A 101 1.80 -3.81 7.81
CA VAL A 101 1.94 -2.41 8.25
C VAL A 101 2.48 -2.27 9.68
N ALA A 102 2.28 -3.28 10.54
CA ALA A 102 2.81 -3.31 11.90
C ALA A 102 4.31 -3.68 11.94
N GLY A 103 4.87 -4.15 10.85
CA GLY A 103 6.30 -4.48 10.77
C GLY A 103 7.19 -3.25 11.00
N PRO A 104 8.38 -3.44 11.62
CA PRO A 104 9.26 -2.33 11.98
C PRO A 104 9.64 -1.42 10.82
N ASP A 105 9.88 -2.00 9.63
CA ASP A 105 10.25 -1.25 8.43
C ASP A 105 9.08 -0.43 7.88
N SER A 106 7.86 -0.99 7.92
CA SER A 106 6.64 -0.30 7.49
C SER A 106 6.31 0.88 8.39
N VAL A 107 6.45 0.71 9.72
CA VAL A 107 6.28 1.79 10.69
C VAL A 107 7.33 2.87 10.47
N ARG A 108 8.61 2.52 10.25
CA ARG A 108 9.67 3.49 9.93
C ARG A 108 9.40 4.22 8.62
N LEU A 109 8.97 3.50 7.58
CA LEU A 109 8.59 4.10 6.31
C LEU A 109 7.47 5.12 6.50
N TYR A 110 6.39 4.74 7.18
CA TYR A 110 5.26 5.62 7.41
C TYR A 110 5.67 6.90 8.15
N ARG A 111 6.46 6.77 9.23
CA ARG A 111 7.01 7.92 9.95
C ARG A 111 7.87 8.82 9.07
N ALA A 112 8.72 8.23 8.21
CA ALA A 112 9.56 8.97 7.27
C ALA A 112 8.73 9.72 6.23
N ILE A 113 7.66 9.11 5.69
CA ILE A 113 6.72 9.75 4.77
C ILE A 113 6.06 10.98 5.44
N VAL A 114 5.56 10.81 6.67
CA VAL A 114 4.91 11.90 7.41
C VAL A 114 5.90 13.04 7.70
N ALA A 115 7.12 12.71 8.12
CA ALA A 115 8.15 13.72 8.44
C ALA A 115 8.61 14.54 7.21
N GLU A 116 8.52 13.97 6.01
CA GLU A 116 8.98 14.61 4.77
C GLU A 116 7.84 15.14 3.89
N ALA A 117 6.58 14.99 4.30
CA ALA A 117 5.42 15.35 3.49
C ALA A 117 5.45 16.82 3.00
N ASP A 118 5.89 17.73 3.85
CA ASP A 118 6.00 19.16 3.51
C ASP A 118 7.24 19.48 2.67
N ARG A 119 8.31 18.69 2.78
CA ARG A 119 9.59 18.93 2.10
C ARG A 119 9.69 18.29 0.74
N MET A 120 8.94 17.19 0.53
CA MET A 120 8.90 16.45 -0.73
C MET A 120 7.50 16.46 -1.30
N PRO A 121 7.09 17.48 -2.06
CA PRO A 121 5.77 17.55 -2.64
C PRO A 121 5.45 16.32 -3.48
N GLY A 122 4.29 15.70 -3.23
CA GLY A 122 3.85 14.49 -3.94
C GLY A 122 4.25 13.17 -3.28
N LEU A 123 5.17 13.14 -2.30
CA LEU A 123 5.58 11.91 -1.62
C LEU A 123 4.40 11.23 -0.89
N GLY A 124 3.60 11.99 -0.16
CA GLY A 124 2.40 11.48 0.51
C GLY A 124 1.37 10.91 -0.47
N ARG A 125 1.17 11.59 -1.62
CA ARG A 125 0.29 11.09 -2.68
C ARG A 125 0.81 9.78 -3.27
N LEU A 126 2.11 9.72 -3.57
CA LEU A 126 2.73 8.50 -4.08
C LEU A 126 2.51 7.32 -3.15
N PHE A 127 2.81 7.50 -1.86
CA PHE A 127 2.59 6.47 -0.84
C PHE A 127 1.13 6.03 -0.77
N TRP A 128 0.20 7.01 -0.76
CA TRP A 128 -1.23 6.73 -0.75
C TRP A 128 -1.69 5.87 -1.93
N GLU A 129 -1.23 6.23 -3.16
CA GLU A 129 -1.58 5.51 -4.39
C GLU A 129 -0.92 4.13 -4.47
N ALA A 130 0.32 4.00 -4.01
CA ALA A 130 1.08 2.74 -4.10
C ALA A 130 0.63 1.68 -3.09
N GLY A 131 0.13 2.08 -1.91
CA GLY A 131 -0.24 1.16 -0.82
C GLY A 131 -1.70 1.30 -0.38
N PRO A 132 -2.05 2.29 0.45
CA PRO A 132 -3.36 2.36 1.11
C PRO A 132 -4.56 2.34 0.17
N ARG A 133 -4.46 2.99 -0.99
CA ARG A 133 -5.53 2.98 -1.99
C ARG A 133 -5.73 1.62 -2.64
N GLN A 134 -4.64 0.91 -2.97
CA GLN A 134 -4.70 -0.41 -3.57
C GLN A 134 -5.37 -1.42 -2.64
N VAL A 135 -4.99 -1.41 -1.38
CA VAL A 135 -5.59 -2.29 -0.36
C VAL A 135 -7.09 -2.05 -0.24
N ARG A 136 -7.52 -0.77 -0.14
CA ARG A 136 -8.95 -0.43 -0.07
C ARG A 136 -9.71 -0.86 -1.31
N ALA A 137 -9.13 -0.74 -2.48
CA ALA A 137 -9.75 -1.20 -3.73
C ALA A 137 -9.97 -2.71 -3.72
N VAL A 138 -9.01 -3.48 -3.24
CA VAL A 138 -9.12 -4.94 -3.11
C VAL A 138 -10.18 -5.34 -2.08
N ILE A 139 -10.22 -4.70 -0.92
CA ILE A 139 -11.25 -4.93 0.10
C ILE A 139 -12.64 -4.62 -0.47
N ALA A 140 -12.79 -3.48 -1.16
CA ALA A 140 -14.05 -3.10 -1.79
C ALA A 140 -14.50 -4.12 -2.84
N GLN A 141 -13.58 -4.67 -3.64
CA GLN A 141 -13.87 -5.70 -4.62
C GLN A 141 -14.34 -6.99 -3.96
N LEU A 142 -13.66 -7.46 -2.90
CA LEU A 142 -14.07 -8.65 -2.16
C LEU A 142 -15.43 -8.46 -1.48
N TRP A 143 -15.68 -7.29 -0.89
CA TRP A 143 -16.97 -6.96 -0.28
C TRP A 143 -18.11 -7.00 -1.29
N ALA A 144 -17.88 -6.47 -2.49
CA ALA A 144 -18.89 -6.39 -3.55
C ALA A 144 -19.29 -7.76 -4.15
N GLU A 145 -18.57 -8.83 -3.86
CA GLU A 145 -18.96 -10.18 -4.31
C GLU A 145 -20.29 -10.64 -3.69
N ASP A 146 -20.53 -10.30 -2.40
CA ASP A 146 -21.69 -10.75 -1.64
C ASP A 146 -22.62 -9.60 -1.19
N HIS A 147 -22.24 -8.33 -1.44
CA HIS A 147 -22.93 -7.15 -0.94
C HIS A 147 -23.09 -6.07 -2.02
N ASP A 148 -23.82 -4.99 -1.66
CA ASP A 148 -24.01 -3.85 -2.57
C ASP A 148 -22.70 -3.14 -2.89
N ALA A 149 -22.35 -3.13 -4.17
CA ALA A 149 -21.13 -2.48 -4.68
C ALA A 149 -21.08 -0.96 -4.42
N ALA A 150 -22.24 -0.29 -4.25
CA ALA A 150 -22.29 1.15 -3.97
C ALA A 150 -21.75 1.49 -2.56
N THR A 151 -21.88 0.57 -1.61
CA THR A 151 -21.38 0.73 -0.23
C THR A 151 -19.94 0.27 -0.07
N ALA A 152 -19.42 -0.53 -0.99
CA ALA A 152 -18.12 -1.19 -0.88
C ALA A 152 -16.93 -0.24 -0.61
N PRO A 153 -16.80 0.93 -1.24
CA PRO A 153 -15.67 1.84 -0.96
C PRO A 153 -15.67 2.36 0.48
N ILE A 154 -16.85 2.71 1.01
CA ILE A 154 -16.99 3.21 2.39
C ILE A 154 -16.69 2.09 3.40
N ILE A 155 -17.23 0.89 3.16
CA ILE A 155 -16.97 -0.27 4.03
C ILE A 155 -15.49 -0.63 4.02
N ALA A 156 -14.82 -0.61 2.86
CA ALA A 156 -13.39 -0.88 2.77
C ALA A 156 -12.55 0.12 3.58
N GLU A 157 -12.92 1.40 3.56
CA GLU A 157 -12.27 2.43 4.38
C GLU A 157 -12.46 2.13 5.87
N GLN A 158 -13.71 1.87 6.32
CA GLN A 158 -14.03 1.60 7.71
C GLN A 158 -13.35 0.31 8.21
N LEU A 159 -13.34 -0.76 7.41
CA LEU A 159 -12.67 -2.01 7.77
C LEU A 159 -11.18 -1.81 8.02
N VAL A 160 -10.47 -1.04 7.20
CA VAL A 160 -9.05 -0.74 7.43
C VAL A 160 -8.85 0.04 8.73
N HIS A 161 -9.69 1.04 9.00
CA HIS A 161 -9.59 1.84 10.22
C HIS A 161 -9.88 1.01 11.47
N LEU A 162 -10.92 0.19 11.45
CA LEU A 162 -11.28 -0.68 12.58
C LEU A 162 -10.26 -1.79 12.82
N ALA A 163 -9.72 -2.38 11.74
CA ALA A 163 -8.73 -3.45 11.83
C ALA A 163 -7.38 -2.97 12.41
N LEU A 164 -6.98 -1.75 12.12
CA LEU A 164 -5.71 -1.19 12.60
C LEU A 164 -5.87 -0.47 13.95
N GLY A 165 -6.91 0.32 14.11
CA GLY A 165 -7.31 0.99 15.35
C GLY A 165 -6.18 1.69 16.10
N ASP A 166 -6.35 1.79 17.40
CA ASP A 166 -5.38 2.42 18.30
C ASP A 166 -4.05 1.65 18.36
N ALA A 167 -4.07 0.33 18.19
CA ALA A 167 -2.88 -0.50 18.20
C ALA A 167 -1.85 -0.05 17.15
N TYR A 168 -2.30 0.27 15.94
CA TYR A 168 -1.39 0.80 14.91
C TYR A 168 -0.89 2.21 15.26
N GLN A 169 -1.74 3.05 15.87
CA GLN A 169 -1.32 4.38 16.32
C GLN A 169 -0.26 4.30 17.42
N GLU A 170 -0.41 3.39 18.39
CA GLU A 170 0.60 3.14 19.42
C GLU A 170 1.96 2.77 18.80
N LEU A 171 1.97 1.89 17.79
CA LEU A 171 3.19 1.56 17.04
C LEU A 171 3.78 2.80 16.38
N VAL A 172 2.97 3.59 15.67
CA VAL A 172 3.43 4.78 14.94
C VAL A 172 3.95 5.86 15.89
N LEU A 173 3.29 6.07 17.04
CA LEU A 173 3.72 7.04 18.05
C LEU A 173 4.87 6.53 18.91
N GLY A 174 5.12 5.23 18.95
CA GLY A 174 6.13 4.61 19.81
C GLY A 174 5.71 4.56 21.27
N THR A 175 4.41 4.58 21.57
CA THR A 175 3.83 4.52 22.91
C THR A 175 3.51 3.11 23.37
N GLY A 176 3.50 2.13 22.42
CA GLY A 176 3.22 0.74 22.71
C GLY A 176 3.85 -0.20 21.67
N SER A 177 3.76 -1.49 21.95
CA SER A 177 4.20 -2.57 21.08
C SER A 177 3.15 -3.68 21.06
N PRO A 178 1.94 -3.43 20.53
CA PRO A 178 0.87 -4.42 20.47
C PRO A 178 1.31 -5.64 19.67
N GLY A 179 0.99 -6.82 20.18
CA GLY A 179 1.22 -8.08 19.50
C GLY A 179 0.17 -8.37 18.43
N PRO A 180 0.41 -9.38 17.58
CA PRO A 180 -0.49 -9.73 16.47
C PRO A 180 -1.91 -10.07 16.94
N GLU A 181 -2.08 -10.63 18.13
CA GLU A 181 -3.37 -11.01 18.71
C GLU A 181 -4.32 -9.81 18.96
N ILE A 182 -3.77 -8.60 19.09
CA ILE A 182 -4.58 -7.39 19.21
C ILE A 182 -5.25 -7.09 17.87
N PHE A 183 -4.48 -7.15 16.78
CA PHE A 183 -4.99 -6.93 15.43
C PHE A 183 -6.00 -8.00 15.03
N GLU A 184 -5.75 -9.28 15.36
CA GLU A 184 -6.69 -10.38 15.11
C GLU A 184 -8.05 -10.09 15.75
N ARG A 185 -8.08 -9.72 17.03
CA ARG A 185 -9.33 -9.38 17.75
C ARG A 185 -10.03 -8.16 17.17
N GLN A 186 -9.27 -7.14 16.76
CA GLN A 186 -9.83 -5.94 16.11
C GLN A 186 -10.46 -6.29 14.76
N ILE A 187 -9.80 -7.13 13.98
CA ILE A 187 -10.28 -7.58 12.68
C ILE A 187 -11.58 -8.39 12.83
N ASP A 188 -11.61 -9.34 13.75
CA ASP A 188 -12.80 -10.17 13.99
C ASP A 188 -13.98 -9.31 14.48
N ALA A 189 -13.73 -8.34 15.36
CA ALA A 189 -14.73 -7.38 15.78
C ALA A 189 -15.21 -6.45 14.65
N ALA A 190 -14.29 -6.00 13.80
CA ALA A 190 -14.62 -5.14 12.65
C ALA A 190 -15.52 -5.87 11.65
N LEU A 191 -15.20 -7.12 11.33
CA LEU A 191 -16.01 -7.96 10.42
C LEU A 191 -17.40 -8.20 11.00
N ALA A 192 -17.52 -8.55 12.28
CA ALA A 192 -18.80 -8.71 12.95
C ALA A 192 -19.65 -7.43 12.92
N LEU A 193 -19.04 -6.25 13.11
CA LEU A 193 -19.75 -4.97 13.07
C LEU A 193 -20.33 -4.65 11.68
N VAL A 194 -19.58 -4.90 10.61
CA VAL A 194 -20.05 -4.60 9.26
C VAL A 194 -21.14 -5.57 8.80
N GLU A 195 -21.13 -6.82 9.25
CA GLU A 195 -22.20 -7.80 9.00
C GLU A 195 -23.52 -7.43 9.69
N LEU A 196 -23.46 -6.76 10.83
CA LEU A 196 -24.63 -6.27 11.56
C LEU A 196 -25.27 -5.03 10.93
N THR A 197 -24.57 -4.36 9.98
CA THR A 197 -25.13 -3.19 9.28
C THR A 197 -26.33 -3.63 8.42
N PRO A 198 -27.54 -3.03 8.62
CA PRO A 198 -28.72 -3.42 7.84
C PRO A 198 -28.42 -3.28 6.34
N ARG A 199 -28.60 -4.35 5.57
CA ARG A 199 -28.49 -4.29 4.11
C ARG A 199 -29.45 -3.21 3.63
N ALA A 200 -28.94 -2.21 2.89
CA ALA A 200 -29.77 -1.18 2.29
C ALA A 200 -30.91 -1.88 1.54
N ARG A 201 -32.14 -1.63 1.96
CA ARG A 201 -33.30 -2.14 1.22
C ARG A 201 -33.19 -1.53 -0.18
N GLY A 202 -33.03 -2.39 -1.18
CA GLY A 202 -33.14 -1.99 -2.57
C GLY A 202 -34.39 -1.15 -2.78
N PRO A 203 -34.44 -0.25 -3.79
CA PRO A 203 -35.61 0.57 -4.03
C PRO A 203 -36.84 -0.34 -4.12
N SER A 204 -37.76 -0.16 -3.17
CA SER A 204 -39.06 -0.82 -3.15
C SER A 204 -39.69 -0.60 -4.52
N ALA A 205 -39.88 -1.66 -5.29
CA ALA A 205 -40.67 -1.62 -6.51
C ALA A 205 -42.05 -1.08 -6.13
N SER A 206 -42.27 0.20 -6.38
CA SER A 206 -43.58 0.82 -6.24
C SER A 206 -44.53 0.12 -7.19
N GLY A 207 -45.43 -0.69 -6.58
CA GLY A 207 -46.51 -1.36 -7.31
C GLY A 207 -47.35 -0.36 -8.14
N PRO A 208 -48.06 -0.84 -9.15
CA PRO A 208 -48.79 -0.02 -10.11
C PRO A 208 -49.84 0.81 -9.38
N ARG A 209 -49.80 2.14 -9.59
CA ARG A 209 -50.86 3.06 -9.16
C ARG A 209 -52.14 2.68 -9.91
N SER A 210 -53.10 2.10 -9.20
CA SER A 210 -54.45 1.91 -9.70
C SER A 210 -55.06 3.31 -10.00
N THR A 211 -55.26 3.59 -11.27
CA THR A 211 -56.04 4.73 -11.73
C THR A 211 -57.49 4.45 -11.40
N ILE A 212 -58.05 5.11 -10.40
CA ILE A 212 -59.49 5.17 -10.18
C ILE A 212 -60.01 6.35 -11.04
N THR A 213 -60.73 5.97 -12.11
CA THR A 213 -61.56 6.90 -12.91
C THR A 213 -62.94 7.05 -12.23
N VAL A 214 -63.30 8.29 -11.90
CA VAL A 214 -64.68 8.73 -11.68
C VAL A 214 -64.94 9.91 -12.61
#